data_c791ff9c36315e3262f6c842d17f8260
#
_entry.id   c791ff9c36315e3262f6c842d17f8260
#
_cell.length_a   1.000
_cell.length_b   1.000
_cell.length_c   1.000
_cell.angle_alpha   90.00
_cell.angle_beta   90.00
_cell.angle_gamma   90.00
#
_symmetry.space_group_name_H-M   'P 1'
#
loop_
_entity.id
_entity.type
_entity.pdbx_description
1 polymer ?
#
loop_
_entity_poly.entity_id
_entity_poly.type
_entity_poly.pdbx_seq_one_letter_code
_entity_poly.pdbx_strand_id
1 'polypeptide(L)'
;TMDKIFQILEENGEESQDDLALKVDENGNIYFDFKADGESAKRTLEIRFKRDRGLNEDIEKKLFKEKEGDYTDAEIQEVNDKLMEISAEDVFYHLVKSYDLYKVLLPEGYTSEEADELAKKYKDSDGKQILDDLLKQYSIQDIRRYIVMKDAIKMGSFSGYSNITIANNIKRNTAFIVYQQLSNLPGINVTLKPVRYYPYSSLASAVVGYVSSISSSQSESYKLRGYDVSNDL
;
A
#
# COMPACT_ATOMS: atom_id res chain seq x y z
N THR A 1 -8.59 -5.51 14.80
CA THR A 1 -7.14 -5.32 14.98
C THR A 1 -6.67 -3.97 14.42
N MET A 2 -6.99 -3.63 13.17
CA MET A 2 -6.54 -2.39 12.52
C MET A 2 -6.96 -1.14 13.31
N ASP A 3 -8.24 -1.00 13.68
CA ASP A 3 -8.72 0.15 14.47
C ASP A 3 -7.96 0.30 15.77
N LYS A 4 -7.78 -0.82 16.49
CA LYS A 4 -7.07 -0.81 17.79
C LYS A 4 -5.62 -0.34 17.64
N ILE A 5 -4.89 -0.78 16.61
CA ILE A 5 -3.50 -0.35 16.42
C ILE A 5 -3.42 1.12 16.00
N PHE A 6 -4.32 1.60 15.12
CA PHE A 6 -4.36 3.01 14.74
C PHE A 6 -4.71 3.90 15.92
N GLN A 7 -5.67 3.49 16.76
CA GLN A 7 -6.02 4.21 17.98
C GLN A 7 -4.82 4.31 18.93
N ILE A 8 -4.10 3.21 19.17
CA ILE A 8 -2.90 3.24 20.03
C ILE A 8 -1.84 4.19 19.48
N LEU A 9 -1.59 4.19 18.17
CA LEU A 9 -0.61 5.08 17.56
C LEU A 9 -1.04 6.54 17.73
N GLU A 10 -2.28 6.87 17.43
CA GLU A 10 -2.83 8.22 17.49
C GLU A 10 -2.86 8.77 18.92
N GLU A 11 -3.32 7.99 19.90
CA GLU A 11 -3.33 8.36 21.33
C GLU A 11 -1.92 8.65 21.89
N ASN A 12 -0.88 8.06 21.29
CA ASN A 12 0.51 8.27 21.70
C ASN A 12 1.26 9.25 20.79
N GLY A 13 0.58 9.89 19.83
CA GLY A 13 1.16 10.85 18.90
C GLY A 13 2.24 10.24 18.01
N GLU A 14 1.96 9.03 17.52
CA GLU A 14 2.78 8.33 16.53
C GLU A 14 2.10 8.39 15.15
N GLU A 15 2.91 8.47 14.12
CA GLU A 15 2.42 8.46 12.74
C GLU A 15 2.50 7.05 12.15
N SER A 16 1.44 6.63 11.45
CA SER A 16 1.49 5.41 10.65
C SER A 16 2.25 5.64 9.34
N GLN A 17 2.94 4.61 8.86
CA GLN A 17 3.61 4.68 7.56
C GLN A 17 2.58 4.79 6.44
N ASP A 18 2.80 5.75 5.52
CA ASP A 18 1.90 6.09 4.44
C ASP A 18 2.66 6.35 3.15
N ASP A 19 2.95 5.28 2.42
CA ASP A 19 3.68 5.32 1.15
C ASP A 19 2.74 5.35 -0.07
N LEU A 20 1.42 5.35 0.15
CA LEU A 20 0.44 5.39 -0.93
C LEU A 20 0.41 6.77 -1.58
N ALA A 21 0.58 6.83 -2.90
CA ALA A 21 0.54 8.09 -3.66
C ALA A 21 -0.87 8.70 -3.76
N LEU A 22 -1.92 7.93 -3.45
CA LEU A 22 -3.29 8.41 -3.42
C LEU A 22 -3.60 9.07 -2.07
N LYS A 23 -3.84 10.39 -2.07
CA LYS A 23 -4.05 11.21 -0.88
C LYS A 23 -5.48 11.74 -0.80
N VAL A 24 -5.88 12.14 0.40
CA VAL A 24 -7.15 12.82 0.68
C VAL A 24 -6.83 14.07 1.48
N ASP A 25 -7.31 15.23 1.03
CA ASP A 25 -7.13 16.50 1.73
C ASP A 25 -8.13 16.67 2.89
N GLU A 26 -8.02 17.78 3.63
CA GLU A 26 -8.92 18.12 4.75
C GLU A 26 -10.38 18.32 4.30
N ASN A 27 -10.61 18.65 3.04
CA ASN A 27 -11.95 18.84 2.46
C ASN A 27 -12.54 17.54 1.90
N GLY A 28 -11.78 16.44 1.94
CA GLY A 28 -12.18 15.14 1.39
C GLY A 28 -11.90 14.97 -0.10
N ASN A 29 -11.17 15.88 -0.75
CA ASN A 29 -10.79 15.73 -2.14
C ASN A 29 -9.68 14.69 -2.28
N ILE A 30 -9.83 13.81 -3.27
CA ILE A 30 -8.89 12.72 -3.55
C ILE A 30 -7.96 13.16 -4.68
N TYR A 31 -6.65 13.00 -4.49
CA TYR A 31 -5.65 13.43 -5.47
C TYR A 31 -4.41 12.52 -5.43
N PHE A 32 -3.60 12.59 -6.49
CA PHE A 32 -2.30 11.91 -6.52
C PHE A 32 -1.17 12.82 -6.03
N ASP A 33 -0.29 12.29 -5.21
CA ASP A 33 0.96 12.90 -4.77
C ASP A 33 2.14 11.97 -5.08
N PHE A 34 2.62 12.04 -6.32
CA PHE A 34 3.82 11.32 -6.73
C PHE A 34 5.07 12.19 -6.49
N LYS A 35 5.96 11.70 -5.64
CA LYS A 35 7.25 12.35 -5.35
C LYS A 35 8.23 12.12 -6.51
N ALA A 36 8.10 12.94 -7.57
CA ALA A 36 8.98 12.89 -8.73
C ALA A 36 9.16 14.28 -9.33
N ASP A 37 10.32 14.52 -9.91
CA ASP A 37 10.64 15.76 -10.60
C ASP A 37 10.20 15.68 -12.07
N GLY A 38 9.31 16.58 -12.47
CA GLY A 38 8.81 16.71 -13.84
C GLY A 38 7.58 15.86 -14.17
N GLU A 39 6.76 16.38 -15.09
CA GLU A 39 5.47 15.77 -15.47
C GLU A 39 5.60 14.40 -16.13
N SER A 40 6.67 14.17 -16.90
CA SER A 40 6.92 12.87 -17.55
C SER A 40 7.19 11.78 -16.51
N ALA A 41 7.98 12.09 -15.47
CA ALA A 41 8.25 11.14 -14.39
C ALA A 41 6.99 10.85 -13.57
N LYS A 42 6.21 11.87 -13.23
CA LYS A 42 4.92 11.71 -12.54
C LYS A 42 3.96 10.84 -13.36
N ARG A 43 3.83 11.11 -14.66
CA ARG A 43 3.00 10.31 -15.57
C ARG A 43 3.42 8.83 -15.56
N THR A 44 4.71 8.56 -15.63
CA THR A 44 5.25 7.17 -15.60
C THR A 44 4.90 6.48 -14.30
N LEU A 45 5.06 7.15 -13.16
CA LEU A 45 4.70 6.62 -11.85
C LEU A 45 3.20 6.38 -11.71
N GLU A 46 2.36 7.28 -12.24
CA GLU A 46 0.91 7.14 -12.20
C GLU A 46 0.43 5.96 -13.03
N ILE A 47 0.94 5.78 -14.25
CA ILE A 47 0.64 4.62 -15.09
C ILE A 47 1.04 3.32 -14.38
N ARG A 48 2.24 3.26 -13.84
CA ARG A 48 2.72 2.11 -13.07
C ARG A 48 1.83 1.85 -11.85
N PHE A 49 1.52 2.88 -11.09
CA PHE A 49 0.65 2.78 -9.91
C PHE A 49 -0.71 2.15 -10.26
N LYS A 50 -1.33 2.60 -11.35
CA LYS A 50 -2.62 2.10 -11.81
C LYS A 50 -2.53 0.65 -12.35
N ARG A 51 -1.46 0.32 -13.08
CA ARG A 51 -1.20 -1.05 -13.58
C ARG A 51 -0.96 -2.04 -12.44
N ASP A 52 -0.10 -1.70 -11.48
CA ASP A 52 0.21 -2.55 -10.32
C ASP A 52 -1.05 -2.91 -9.51
N ARG A 53 -2.13 -2.13 -9.64
CA ARG A 53 -3.42 -2.33 -8.96
C ARG A 53 -4.51 -2.88 -9.86
N GLY A 54 -4.16 -3.29 -11.09
CA GLY A 54 -5.05 -4.01 -12.00
C GLY A 54 -6.06 -3.16 -12.76
N LEU A 55 -5.92 -1.80 -12.76
CA LEU A 55 -6.85 -0.94 -13.50
C LEU A 55 -6.74 -1.10 -15.03
N ASN A 56 -5.61 -1.64 -15.51
CA ASN A 56 -5.43 -1.93 -16.94
C ASN A 56 -6.25 -3.13 -17.42
N GLU A 57 -6.57 -4.10 -16.55
CA GLU A 57 -7.20 -5.37 -16.97
C GLU A 57 -8.55 -5.15 -17.66
N ASP A 58 -9.41 -4.28 -17.10
CA ASP A 58 -10.72 -4.01 -17.70
C ASP A 58 -10.61 -3.20 -19.00
N ILE A 59 -9.59 -2.33 -19.10
CA ILE A 59 -9.30 -1.57 -20.33
C ILE A 59 -8.83 -2.52 -21.42
N GLU A 60 -7.87 -3.39 -21.10
CA GLU A 60 -7.31 -4.38 -22.03
C GLU A 60 -8.40 -5.33 -22.54
N LYS A 61 -9.26 -5.83 -21.65
CA LYS A 61 -10.41 -6.66 -22.04
C LYS A 61 -11.40 -5.93 -22.97
N LYS A 62 -11.64 -4.65 -22.75
CA LYS A 62 -12.55 -3.85 -23.59
C LYS A 62 -11.96 -3.53 -24.97
N LEU A 63 -10.66 -3.17 -25.01
CA LEU A 63 -10.00 -2.78 -26.27
C LEU A 63 -9.66 -3.97 -27.15
N PHE A 64 -9.14 -5.03 -26.56
CA PHE A 64 -8.52 -6.14 -27.32
C PHE A 64 -9.26 -7.48 -27.17
N LYS A 65 -10.34 -7.52 -26.38
CA LYS A 65 -11.09 -8.76 -26.06
C LYS A 65 -10.14 -9.85 -25.51
N GLU A 66 -10.26 -11.07 -26.03
CA GLU A 66 -9.39 -12.20 -25.69
C GLU A 66 -8.23 -12.25 -26.68
N LYS A 67 -7.27 -11.34 -26.57
CA LYS A 67 -6.08 -11.36 -27.40
C LYS A 67 -5.13 -12.46 -26.93
N GLU A 68 -4.76 -13.36 -27.84
CA GLU A 68 -3.67 -14.30 -27.64
C GLU A 68 -2.33 -13.66 -28.04
N GLY A 69 -1.34 -13.71 -27.14
CA GLY A 69 0.02 -13.19 -27.35
C GLY A 69 0.31 -11.83 -26.71
N ASP A 70 1.53 -11.36 -26.93
CA ASP A 70 2.02 -10.12 -26.32
C ASP A 70 1.40 -8.87 -26.98
N TYR A 71 1.26 -7.81 -26.21
CA TYR A 71 0.82 -6.50 -26.70
C TYR A 71 1.96 -5.80 -27.45
N THR A 72 1.62 -5.15 -28.56
CA THR A 72 2.54 -4.26 -29.28
C THR A 72 2.73 -2.95 -28.50
N ASP A 73 3.82 -2.22 -28.80
CA ASP A 73 4.09 -0.93 -28.17
C ASP A 73 2.93 0.08 -28.37
N ALA A 74 2.27 0.06 -29.54
CA ALA A 74 1.12 0.91 -29.83
C ALA A 74 -0.09 0.58 -28.93
N GLU A 75 -0.40 -0.70 -28.73
CA GLU A 75 -1.48 -1.16 -27.86
C GLU A 75 -1.19 -0.84 -26.39
N ILE A 76 0.06 -1.04 -25.96
CA ILE A 76 0.50 -0.65 -24.61
C ILE A 76 0.31 0.87 -24.42
N GLN A 77 0.65 1.67 -25.42
CA GLN A 77 0.47 3.12 -25.34
C GLN A 77 -1.01 3.51 -25.29
N GLU A 78 -1.88 2.85 -26.07
CA GLU A 78 -3.33 3.08 -26.03
C GLU A 78 -3.92 2.77 -24.64
N VAL A 79 -3.52 1.66 -24.01
CA VAL A 79 -3.90 1.35 -22.63
C VAL A 79 -3.39 2.39 -21.65
N ASN A 80 -2.14 2.86 -21.80
CA ASN A 80 -1.55 3.88 -20.94
C ASN A 80 -2.31 5.21 -21.05
N ASP A 81 -2.72 5.62 -22.25
CA ASP A 81 -3.49 6.84 -22.47
C ASP A 81 -4.87 6.71 -21.80
N LYS A 82 -5.52 5.56 -21.90
CA LYS A 82 -6.78 5.28 -21.20
C LYS A 82 -6.62 5.26 -19.68
N LEU A 83 -5.53 4.73 -19.16
CA LEU A 83 -5.23 4.77 -17.73
C LEU A 83 -5.11 6.22 -17.23
N MET A 84 -4.55 7.13 -18.03
CA MET A 84 -4.43 8.54 -17.65
C MET A 84 -5.77 9.28 -17.62
N GLU A 85 -6.80 8.77 -18.30
CA GLU A 85 -8.16 9.35 -18.24
C GLU A 85 -8.88 9.00 -16.92
N ILE A 86 -8.42 7.99 -16.16
CA ILE A 86 -9.02 7.58 -14.89
C ILE A 86 -8.64 8.58 -13.80
N SER A 87 -9.63 9.18 -13.15
CA SER A 87 -9.43 10.14 -12.06
C SER A 87 -8.88 9.49 -10.78
N ALA A 88 -8.35 10.30 -9.87
CA ALA A 88 -7.94 9.83 -8.54
C ALA A 88 -9.12 9.27 -7.74
N GLU A 89 -10.31 9.85 -7.90
CA GLU A 89 -11.54 9.36 -7.27
C GLU A 89 -11.92 7.98 -7.79
N ASP A 90 -11.88 7.76 -9.11
CA ASP A 90 -12.20 6.46 -9.70
C ASP A 90 -11.21 5.38 -9.26
N VAL A 91 -9.93 5.76 -9.12
CA VAL A 91 -8.92 4.85 -8.55
C VAL A 91 -9.25 4.53 -7.10
N PHE A 92 -9.67 5.50 -6.30
CA PHE A 92 -10.08 5.26 -4.91
C PHE A 92 -11.26 4.29 -4.84
N TYR A 93 -12.30 4.48 -5.66
CA TYR A 93 -13.44 3.56 -5.74
C TYR A 93 -13.01 2.15 -6.16
N HIS A 94 -12.11 2.05 -7.14
CA HIS A 94 -11.55 0.77 -7.54
C HIS A 94 -10.84 0.07 -6.37
N LEU A 95 -10.03 0.79 -5.58
CA LEU A 95 -9.32 0.23 -4.43
C LEU A 95 -10.28 -0.19 -3.31
N VAL A 96 -11.31 0.62 -3.03
CA VAL A 96 -12.36 0.26 -2.06
C VAL A 96 -13.00 -1.08 -2.40
N LYS A 97 -13.28 -1.31 -3.69
CA LYS A 97 -13.86 -2.58 -4.17
C LYS A 97 -12.85 -3.71 -4.19
N SER A 98 -11.69 -3.50 -4.83
CA SER A 98 -10.68 -4.54 -5.07
C SER A 98 -10.00 -5.05 -3.80
N TYR A 99 -10.06 -4.27 -2.71
CA TYR A 99 -9.53 -4.64 -1.39
C TYR A 99 -10.61 -5.15 -0.43
N ASP A 100 -11.82 -5.38 -0.93
CA ASP A 100 -12.96 -5.85 -0.14
C ASP A 100 -13.20 -5.02 1.12
N LEU A 101 -13.11 -3.68 1.02
CA LEU A 101 -13.22 -2.82 2.20
C LEU A 101 -14.60 -2.90 2.89
N TYR A 102 -15.62 -3.37 2.20
CA TYR A 102 -16.92 -3.67 2.82
C TYR A 102 -16.81 -4.62 4.02
N LYS A 103 -15.75 -5.45 4.09
CA LYS A 103 -15.49 -6.34 5.23
C LYS A 103 -15.22 -5.59 6.55
N VAL A 104 -14.87 -4.30 6.49
CA VAL A 104 -14.72 -3.45 7.67
C VAL A 104 -16.06 -3.21 8.37
N LEU A 105 -17.18 -3.34 7.64
CA LEU A 105 -18.53 -3.23 8.19
C LEU A 105 -18.98 -4.45 9.00
N LEU A 106 -18.22 -5.54 8.98
CA LEU A 106 -18.51 -6.74 9.75
C LEU A 106 -18.23 -6.51 11.25
N PRO A 107 -19.12 -6.95 12.15
CA PRO A 107 -18.90 -6.83 13.59
C PRO A 107 -17.71 -7.68 14.06
N GLU A 108 -17.14 -7.38 15.23
CA GLU A 108 -16.12 -8.24 15.84
C GLU A 108 -16.71 -9.65 16.09
N GLY A 109 -16.00 -10.68 15.66
CA GLY A 109 -16.43 -12.08 15.84
C GLY A 109 -17.45 -12.58 14.82
N TYR A 110 -17.58 -11.90 13.70
CA TYR A 110 -18.48 -12.31 12.60
C TYR A 110 -18.24 -13.75 12.16
N THR A 111 -19.27 -14.39 11.68
CA THR A 111 -19.24 -15.75 11.12
C THR A 111 -18.87 -15.73 9.63
N SER A 112 -18.42 -16.88 9.11
CA SER A 112 -18.18 -17.02 7.67
C SER A 112 -19.44 -16.77 6.83
N GLU A 113 -20.62 -17.14 7.36
CA GLU A 113 -21.92 -16.93 6.70
C GLU A 113 -22.24 -15.44 6.55
N GLU A 114 -22.02 -14.63 7.60
CA GLU A 114 -22.22 -13.18 7.56
C GLU A 114 -21.25 -12.50 6.58
N ALA A 115 -20.01 -12.98 6.51
CA ALA A 115 -19.04 -12.50 5.54
C ALA A 115 -19.46 -12.83 4.10
N ASP A 116 -19.97 -14.04 3.85
CA ASP A 116 -20.43 -14.47 2.53
C ASP A 116 -21.72 -13.73 2.10
N GLU A 117 -22.64 -13.45 3.02
CA GLU A 117 -23.83 -12.65 2.75
C GLU A 117 -23.42 -11.21 2.36
N LEU A 118 -22.52 -10.61 3.12
CA LEU A 118 -22.02 -9.27 2.81
C LEU A 118 -21.28 -9.23 1.48
N ALA A 119 -20.47 -10.25 1.18
CA ALA A 119 -19.79 -10.38 -0.10
C ALA A 119 -20.78 -10.49 -1.27
N LYS A 120 -21.86 -11.26 -1.10
CA LYS A 120 -22.94 -11.36 -2.10
C LYS A 120 -23.63 -10.01 -2.33
N LYS A 121 -23.90 -9.27 -1.24
CA LYS A 121 -24.52 -7.93 -1.31
C LYS A 121 -23.70 -6.97 -2.18
N TYR A 122 -22.36 -7.01 -2.04
CA TYR A 122 -21.47 -6.07 -2.73
C TYR A 122 -20.83 -6.62 -4.01
N LYS A 123 -21.14 -7.86 -4.41
CA LYS A 123 -20.56 -8.52 -5.59
C LYS A 123 -20.69 -7.68 -6.86
N ASP A 124 -21.89 -7.16 -7.10
CA ASP A 124 -22.24 -6.38 -8.30
C ASP A 124 -22.24 -4.87 -8.04
N SER A 125 -21.91 -4.44 -6.82
CA SER A 125 -21.82 -3.02 -6.44
C SER A 125 -20.55 -2.41 -7.04
N ASP A 126 -20.63 -1.13 -7.37
CA ASP A 126 -19.44 -0.34 -7.68
C ASP A 126 -18.73 0.09 -6.38
N GLY A 127 -17.48 0.56 -6.51
CA GLY A 127 -16.71 1.01 -5.35
C GLY A 127 -17.29 2.25 -4.67
N LYS A 128 -18.04 3.06 -5.40
CA LYS A 128 -18.70 4.27 -4.87
C LYS A 128 -19.82 3.90 -3.91
N GLN A 129 -20.67 2.93 -4.26
CA GLN A 129 -21.72 2.45 -3.37
C GLN A 129 -21.14 1.85 -2.07
N ILE A 130 -20.02 1.11 -2.17
CA ILE A 130 -19.33 0.59 -1.00
C ILE A 130 -18.81 1.73 -0.13
N LEU A 131 -18.19 2.75 -0.75
CA LEU A 131 -17.70 3.92 -0.05
C LEU A 131 -18.81 4.68 0.66
N ASP A 132 -19.96 4.89 0.02
CA ASP A 132 -21.13 5.58 0.61
C ASP A 132 -21.63 4.84 1.87
N ASP A 133 -21.60 3.50 1.86
CA ASP A 133 -21.98 2.71 3.04
C ASP A 133 -20.91 2.78 4.14
N LEU A 134 -19.62 2.80 3.79
CA LEU A 134 -18.51 2.98 4.74
C LEU A 134 -18.53 4.37 5.40
N LEU A 135 -18.82 5.43 4.65
CA LEU A 135 -18.87 6.81 5.15
C LEU A 135 -20.00 7.05 6.19
N LYS A 136 -20.94 6.12 6.34
CA LYS A 136 -21.93 6.16 7.42
C LYS A 136 -21.33 5.88 8.81
N GLN A 137 -20.18 5.21 8.87
CA GLN A 137 -19.55 4.75 10.11
C GLN A 137 -18.10 5.25 10.26
N TYR A 138 -17.42 5.53 9.19
CA TYR A 138 -16.00 5.89 9.15
C TYR A 138 -15.78 7.22 8.44
N SER A 139 -14.77 7.97 8.85
CA SER A 139 -14.31 9.13 8.08
C SER A 139 -13.60 8.68 6.81
N ILE A 140 -13.53 9.55 5.80
CA ILE A 140 -12.79 9.25 4.57
C ILE A 140 -11.30 9.03 4.84
N GLN A 141 -10.75 9.66 5.88
CA GLN A 141 -9.37 9.48 6.32
C GLN A 141 -9.15 8.07 6.90
N ASP A 142 -10.10 7.56 7.69
CA ASP A 142 -10.03 6.21 8.23
C ASP A 142 -10.13 5.17 7.11
N ILE A 143 -11.06 5.37 6.17
CA ILE A 143 -11.20 4.51 5.00
C ILE A 143 -9.89 4.50 4.19
N ARG A 144 -9.27 5.65 4.01
CA ARG A 144 -7.97 5.74 3.34
C ARG A 144 -6.88 5.00 4.11
N ARG A 145 -6.84 5.07 5.46
CA ARG A 145 -5.88 4.28 6.27
C ARG A 145 -6.03 2.78 6.02
N TYR A 146 -7.26 2.28 5.89
CA TYR A 146 -7.51 0.88 5.52
C TYR A 146 -6.98 0.56 4.12
N ILE A 147 -7.19 1.46 3.14
CA ILE A 147 -6.63 1.29 1.79
C ILE A 147 -5.11 1.19 1.86
N VAL A 148 -4.42 2.10 2.57
CA VAL A 148 -2.96 2.08 2.73
C VAL A 148 -2.48 0.73 3.27
N MET A 149 -3.12 0.22 4.31
CA MET A 149 -2.77 -1.07 4.91
C MET A 149 -3.02 -2.25 3.96
N LYS A 150 -4.17 -2.27 3.31
CA LYS A 150 -4.51 -3.33 2.35
C LYS A 150 -3.61 -3.31 1.13
N ASP A 151 -3.28 -2.12 0.65
CA ASP A 151 -2.34 -1.91 -0.45
C ASP A 151 -0.94 -2.43 -0.10
N ALA A 152 -0.43 -2.05 1.07
CA ALA A 152 0.87 -2.53 1.53
C ALA A 152 0.91 -4.07 1.65
N ILE A 153 -0.15 -4.70 2.18
CA ILE A 153 -0.27 -6.16 2.27
C ILE A 153 -0.28 -6.78 0.86
N LYS A 154 -1.08 -6.24 -0.06
CA LYS A 154 -1.21 -6.77 -1.42
C LYS A 154 0.09 -6.60 -2.20
N MET A 155 0.71 -5.43 -2.15
CA MET A 155 1.99 -5.18 -2.82
C MET A 155 3.12 -6.01 -2.20
N GLY A 156 3.15 -6.17 -0.88
CA GLY A 156 4.11 -7.02 -0.19
C GLY A 156 3.96 -8.51 -0.52
N SER A 157 2.76 -8.99 -0.83
CA SER A 157 2.50 -10.39 -1.17
C SER A 157 3.16 -10.83 -2.49
N PHE A 158 3.42 -9.92 -3.42
CA PHE A 158 4.16 -10.20 -4.66
C PHE A 158 5.64 -10.53 -4.40
N SER A 159 6.20 -10.08 -3.27
CA SER A 159 7.58 -10.37 -2.86
C SER A 159 7.71 -11.58 -1.90
N GLY A 160 6.65 -12.39 -1.77
CA GLY A 160 6.52 -13.41 -0.74
C GLY A 160 5.88 -12.83 0.53
N TYR A 161 5.42 -13.70 1.44
CA TYR A 161 4.75 -13.28 2.69
C TYR A 161 5.71 -12.52 3.63
N SER A 162 6.03 -11.28 3.27
CA SER A 162 6.86 -10.41 4.08
C SER A 162 6.01 -9.57 5.04
N ASN A 163 6.57 -9.28 6.21
CA ASN A 163 5.94 -8.37 7.16
C ASN A 163 5.89 -6.97 6.56
N ILE A 164 4.73 -6.31 6.66
CA ILE A 164 4.61 -4.89 6.34
C ILE A 164 4.87 -4.04 7.58
N THR A 165 5.44 -2.88 7.37
CA THR A 165 5.69 -1.93 8.45
C THR A 165 4.48 -0.99 8.58
N ILE A 166 3.87 -0.93 9.77
CA ILE A 166 2.73 -0.03 10.07
C ILE A 166 3.23 1.33 10.55
N ALA A 167 4.25 1.35 11.38
CA ALA A 167 4.87 2.57 11.89
C ALA A 167 6.36 2.32 12.18
N ASN A 168 7.17 3.35 11.98
CA ASN A 168 8.60 3.32 12.22
C ASN A 168 8.98 4.29 13.33
N ASN A 169 10.08 4.02 14.01
CA ASN A 169 10.67 4.92 15.03
C ASN A 169 9.70 5.33 16.13
N ILE A 170 8.75 4.47 16.47
CA ILE A 170 7.80 4.72 17.55
C ILE A 170 8.51 4.86 18.90
N LYS A 171 7.95 5.66 19.78
CA LYS A 171 8.47 5.86 21.15
C LYS A 171 8.49 4.53 21.91
N ARG A 172 9.47 4.39 22.80
CA ARG A 172 9.62 3.19 23.61
C ARG A 172 8.35 2.86 24.41
N ASN A 173 7.68 3.88 24.95
CA ASN A 173 6.44 3.69 25.71
C ASN A 173 5.32 3.15 24.84
N THR A 174 5.16 3.67 23.62
CA THR A 174 4.18 3.17 22.64
C THR A 174 4.46 1.70 22.27
N ALA A 175 5.73 1.38 22.04
CA ALA A 175 6.15 0.00 21.79
C ALA A 175 5.75 -0.95 22.95
N PHE A 176 5.92 -0.53 24.20
CA PHE A 176 5.50 -1.31 25.38
C PHE A 176 3.99 -1.48 25.47
N ILE A 177 3.20 -0.43 25.16
CA ILE A 177 1.73 -0.52 25.13
C ILE A 177 1.28 -1.56 24.09
N VAL A 178 1.84 -1.49 22.88
CA VAL A 178 1.54 -2.48 21.83
C VAL A 178 1.95 -3.89 22.28
N TYR A 179 3.13 -4.03 22.89
CA TYR A 179 3.63 -5.31 23.38
C TYR A 179 2.69 -5.96 24.41
N GLN A 180 2.15 -5.17 25.33
CA GLN A 180 1.19 -5.64 26.35
C GLN A 180 -0.14 -6.06 25.74
N GLN A 181 -0.49 -5.55 24.57
CA GLN A 181 -1.77 -5.82 23.91
C GLN A 181 -1.66 -6.82 22.74
N LEU A 182 -0.51 -7.44 22.51
CA LEU A 182 -0.32 -8.35 21.37
C LEU A 182 -1.33 -9.51 21.33
N SER A 183 -1.82 -9.98 22.48
CA SER A 183 -2.88 -11.00 22.54
C SER A 183 -4.21 -10.52 21.91
N ASN A 184 -4.46 -9.23 21.93
CA ASN A 184 -5.64 -8.58 21.37
C ASN A 184 -5.40 -7.99 19.95
N LEU A 185 -4.17 -8.10 19.46
CA LEU A 185 -3.71 -7.56 18.17
C LEU A 185 -3.13 -8.68 17.28
N PRO A 186 -3.96 -9.66 16.87
CA PRO A 186 -3.47 -10.78 16.05
C PRO A 186 -2.85 -10.26 14.75
N GLY A 187 -1.67 -10.81 14.42
CA GLY A 187 -0.90 -10.41 13.23
C GLY A 187 -0.01 -9.18 13.39
N ILE A 188 -0.01 -8.54 14.54
CA ILE A 188 0.90 -7.42 14.86
C ILE A 188 2.14 -7.93 15.58
N ASN A 189 3.28 -7.34 15.27
CA ASN A 189 4.54 -7.58 15.95
C ASN A 189 5.31 -6.27 16.16
N VAL A 190 6.12 -6.22 17.20
CA VAL A 190 7.03 -5.09 17.49
C VAL A 190 8.46 -5.60 17.41
N THR A 191 9.25 -5.00 16.53
CA THR A 191 10.64 -5.40 16.32
C THR A 191 11.59 -4.22 16.57
N LEU A 192 12.72 -4.53 17.20
CA LEU A 192 13.82 -3.59 17.34
C LEU A 192 14.75 -3.76 16.13
N LYS A 193 14.91 -2.72 15.34
CA LYS A 193 15.89 -2.68 14.26
C LYS A 193 17.03 -1.75 14.66
N PRO A 194 18.30 -2.19 14.63
CA PRO A 194 19.43 -1.30 14.83
C PRO A 194 19.50 -0.31 13.66
N VAL A 195 19.52 0.99 13.98
CA VAL A 195 19.66 2.06 12.98
C VAL A 195 21.02 2.71 13.18
N ARG A 196 21.75 2.94 12.08
CA ARG A 196 23.01 3.67 12.13
C ARG A 196 22.73 5.13 12.47
N TYR A 197 23.39 5.64 13.49
CA TYR A 197 23.35 7.04 13.87
C TYR A 197 24.65 7.73 13.46
N TYR A 198 24.53 8.81 12.72
CA TYR A 198 25.66 9.63 12.28
C TYR A 198 25.66 10.95 13.03
N PRO A 199 26.39 11.08 14.16
CA PRO A 199 26.31 12.26 15.03
C PRO A 199 26.74 13.57 14.37
N TYR A 200 27.53 13.48 13.30
CA TYR A 200 28.05 14.63 12.57
C TYR A 200 27.44 14.79 11.16
N SER A 201 26.27 14.17 10.93
CA SER A 201 25.52 14.28 9.68
C SER A 201 26.37 13.97 8.45
N SER A 202 26.60 14.95 7.57
CA SER A 202 27.36 14.79 6.32
C SER A 202 28.87 14.75 6.47
N LEU A 203 29.44 14.97 7.68
CA LEU A 203 30.88 14.94 7.88
C LEU A 203 31.44 13.55 7.53
N ALA A 204 32.47 13.52 6.72
CA ALA A 204 33.11 12.30 6.23
C ALA A 204 32.22 11.37 5.41
N SER A 205 31.12 11.83 4.85
CA SER A 205 30.21 11.03 4.01
C SER A 205 30.92 10.35 2.84
N ALA A 206 31.90 11.02 2.23
CA ALA A 206 32.73 10.48 1.15
C ALA A 206 33.65 9.30 1.60
N VAL A 207 33.96 9.22 2.90
CA VAL A 207 34.78 8.14 3.47
C VAL A 207 33.92 7.00 4.00
N VAL A 208 32.80 7.34 4.62
CA VAL A 208 31.86 6.35 5.21
C VAL A 208 31.04 5.64 4.13
N GLY A 209 30.80 6.31 2.99
CA GLY A 209 29.98 5.77 1.91
C GLY A 209 28.49 5.77 2.24
N TYR A 210 27.73 4.99 1.49
CA TYR A 210 26.30 4.80 1.66
C TYR A 210 25.94 3.31 1.66
N VAL A 211 24.80 2.99 2.21
CA VAL A 211 24.22 1.64 2.19
C VAL A 211 23.11 1.62 1.15
N SER A 212 23.11 0.62 0.30
CA SER A 212 22.07 0.42 -0.71
C SER A 212 21.82 -1.06 -0.93
N SER A 213 20.68 -1.38 -1.53
CA SER A 213 20.38 -2.75 -1.96
C SER A 213 21.38 -3.22 -3.02
N ILE A 214 21.68 -4.52 -3.01
CA ILE A 214 22.57 -5.15 -3.99
C ILE A 214 21.96 -5.03 -5.39
N SER A 215 22.73 -4.50 -6.35
CA SER A 215 22.25 -4.41 -7.73
C SER A 215 22.09 -5.79 -8.37
N SER A 216 21.16 -5.92 -9.31
CA SER A 216 20.90 -7.19 -10.02
C SER A 216 22.17 -7.76 -10.67
N SER A 217 23.06 -6.91 -11.20
CA SER A 217 24.31 -7.29 -11.81
C SER A 217 25.36 -7.83 -10.83
N GLN A 218 25.24 -7.50 -9.56
CA GLN A 218 26.16 -7.92 -8.50
C GLN A 218 25.59 -9.10 -7.67
N SER A 219 24.29 -9.35 -7.78
CA SER A 219 23.54 -10.34 -6.98
C SER A 219 24.21 -11.72 -6.98
N GLU A 220 24.61 -12.22 -8.17
CA GLU A 220 25.22 -13.54 -8.31
C GLU A 220 26.59 -13.64 -7.60
N SER A 221 27.41 -12.61 -7.73
CA SER A 221 28.71 -12.53 -7.06
C SER A 221 28.59 -12.52 -5.52
N TYR A 222 27.58 -11.81 -4.98
CA TYR A 222 27.36 -11.76 -3.54
C TYR A 222 26.75 -13.06 -3.01
N LYS A 223 25.86 -13.72 -3.75
CA LYS A 223 25.35 -15.06 -3.42
C LYS A 223 26.49 -16.09 -3.30
N LEU A 224 27.43 -16.08 -4.25
CA LEU A 224 28.61 -16.97 -4.23
C LEU A 224 29.52 -16.73 -3.00
N ARG A 225 29.49 -15.51 -2.44
CA ARG A 225 30.21 -15.17 -1.21
C ARG A 225 29.42 -15.47 0.06
N GLY A 226 28.21 -16.03 -0.05
CA GLY A 226 27.36 -16.41 1.08
C GLY A 226 26.52 -15.27 1.66
N TYR A 227 26.37 -14.14 0.94
CA TYR A 227 25.47 -13.07 1.35
C TYR A 227 24.05 -13.36 0.90
N ASP A 228 23.08 -13.02 1.76
CA ASP A 228 21.69 -12.96 1.38
C ASP A 228 21.45 -11.67 0.58
N VAL A 229 21.04 -11.84 -0.68
CA VAL A 229 20.82 -10.70 -1.60
C VAL A 229 19.55 -9.90 -1.28
N SER A 230 18.75 -10.34 -0.33
CA SER A 230 17.63 -9.58 0.21
C SER A 230 18.04 -8.54 1.24
N ASN A 231 19.29 -8.59 1.72
CA ASN A 231 19.84 -7.64 2.68
C ASN A 231 20.52 -6.47 1.97
N ASP A 232 20.42 -5.28 2.56
CA ASP A 232 21.19 -4.10 2.15
C ASP A 232 22.68 -4.27 2.55
N LEU A 233 23.59 -3.81 1.72
CA LEU A 233 25.05 -3.77 1.98
C LEU A 233 25.48 -2.42 2.51
#